data_e05f9687b22cab22aa669d847cab91ad
#
_entry.id   e05f9687b22cab22aa669d847cab91ad
#
_cell.length_a   1.000
_cell.length_b   1.000
_cell.length_c   1.000
_cell.angle_alpha   90.00
_cell.angle_beta   90.00
_cell.angle_gamma   90.00
#
_symmetry.space_group_name_H-M   'P 1'
#
loop_
_entity.id
_entity.type
_entity.pdbx_description
1 polymer ?
#
loop_
_entity_poly.entity_id
_entity_poly.type
_entity_poly.pdbx_seq_one_letter_code
_entity_poly.pdbx_strand_id
1 'polypeptide(L)'
;AGSEDPGFPAVDPLRYQGKGESRLDDEMRPSLKDVPRELCNIKLRYKDPDALTSKLFSKTVGTDIKKAGETTDRYRFSAAVASFGMILRNSKYRGTATIDDVISLASGARGTDPDGYRAEFIRLVQASK
;
A
#
# COMPACT_ATOMS: atom_id res chain seq x y z
N ALA A 1 43.50 3.85 9.84
CA ALA A 1 42.64 2.80 9.34
C ALA A 1 41.23 3.35 9.31
N GLY A 2 40.84 3.90 8.16
CA GLY A 2 39.48 4.42 7.94
C GLY A 2 38.54 3.25 7.70
N SER A 3 37.48 3.15 8.49
CA SER A 3 36.35 2.30 8.20
C SER A 3 35.64 2.87 6.98
N GLU A 4 35.78 2.24 5.82
CA GLU A 4 34.89 2.51 4.69
C GLU A 4 33.50 2.11 5.10
N ASP A 5 32.62 3.10 5.25
CA ASP A 5 31.20 2.93 5.43
C ASP A 5 30.67 2.13 4.23
N PRO A 6 30.06 0.93 4.44
CA PRO A 6 29.48 0.18 3.33
C PRO A 6 28.33 1.01 2.78
N GLY A 7 28.63 1.78 1.72
CA GLY A 7 27.74 2.75 1.11
C GLY A 7 26.35 2.20 0.85
N PHE A 8 25.43 2.44 1.77
CA PHE A 8 24.03 2.30 1.46
C PHE A 8 23.73 3.28 0.31
N PRO A 9 23.12 2.81 -0.78
CA PRO A 9 22.77 3.71 -1.87
C PRO A 9 21.94 4.85 -1.31
N ALA A 10 22.29 6.08 -1.68
CA ALA A 10 21.57 7.28 -1.25
C ALA A 10 20.06 7.08 -1.44
N VAL A 11 19.30 7.35 -0.40
CA VAL A 11 17.83 7.26 -0.46
C VAL A 11 17.36 8.27 -1.52
N ASP A 12 16.56 7.81 -2.47
CA ASP A 12 16.00 8.69 -3.50
C ASP A 12 15.24 9.86 -2.83
N PRO A 13 15.39 11.09 -3.34
CA PRO A 13 14.71 12.25 -2.77
C PRO A 13 13.20 12.04 -2.78
N LEU A 14 12.55 12.42 -1.69
CA LEU A 14 11.11 12.34 -1.57
C LEU A 14 10.46 13.38 -2.50
N ARG A 15 9.42 12.95 -3.24
CA ARG A 15 8.79 13.79 -4.26
C ARG A 15 8.07 15.01 -3.69
N TYR A 16 7.53 14.90 -2.48
CA TYR A 16 6.70 15.92 -1.84
C TYR A 16 7.35 16.60 -0.63
N GLN A 17 8.54 16.17 -0.25
CA GLN A 17 9.32 16.82 0.80
C GLN A 17 10.44 17.62 0.14
N GLY A 18 10.34 18.96 0.19
CA GLY A 18 11.46 19.83 -0.10
C GLY A 18 12.62 19.52 0.84
N LYS A 19 13.86 19.58 0.35
CA LYS A 19 15.05 19.58 1.23
C LYS A 19 14.82 20.66 2.28
N GLY A 20 14.81 20.26 3.55
CA GLY A 20 14.72 21.18 4.67
C GLY A 20 15.77 22.28 4.53
N GLU A 21 15.36 23.49 4.89
CA GLU A 21 16.05 24.76 4.77
C GLU A 21 15.82 25.49 3.43
N SER A 22 14.73 26.24 3.39
CA SER A 22 14.86 27.65 3.05
C SER A 22 13.52 28.35 3.26
N ARG A 23 13.47 29.25 4.24
CA ARG A 23 12.65 30.45 4.17
C ARG A 23 13.05 31.21 2.92
N LEU A 24 12.41 31.00 1.81
CA LEU A 24 12.49 31.95 0.70
C LEU A 24 11.24 31.76 -0.16
N ASP A 25 10.50 32.84 -0.19
CA ASP A 25 9.61 33.27 -1.24
C ASP A 25 8.30 32.50 -1.44
N ASP A 26 7.30 33.08 -0.82
CA ASP A 26 5.86 32.82 -1.01
C ASP A 26 5.41 32.99 -2.49
N GLU A 27 6.31 33.50 -3.34
CA GLU A 27 6.04 33.78 -4.76
C GLU A 27 6.24 32.56 -5.69
N MET A 28 6.76 31.43 -5.19
CA MET A 28 7.06 30.26 -6.04
C MET A 28 6.25 29.00 -5.64
N ARG A 29 5.12 29.17 -4.96
CA ARG A 29 4.17 28.09 -4.82
C ARG A 29 3.44 27.91 -6.15
N PRO A 30 3.62 26.76 -6.84
CA PRO A 30 2.81 26.49 -8.01
C PRO A 30 1.34 26.62 -7.62
N SER A 31 0.59 27.38 -8.38
CA SER A 31 -0.85 27.54 -8.19
C SER A 31 -1.46 26.16 -7.95
N LEU A 32 -2.30 26.01 -6.94
CA LEU A 32 -3.03 24.77 -6.63
C LEU A 32 -3.81 24.20 -7.86
N LYS A 33 -3.93 24.99 -8.93
CA LYS A 33 -4.55 24.60 -10.20
C LYS A 33 -3.63 23.73 -11.06
N ASP A 34 -2.31 23.81 -10.88
CA ASP A 34 -1.32 23.10 -11.69
C ASP A 34 -0.68 21.90 -10.99
N VAL A 35 -1.06 21.63 -9.72
CA VAL A 35 -0.61 20.45 -9.03
C VAL A 35 -1.38 19.24 -9.59
N PRO A 36 -0.70 18.26 -10.19
CA PRO A 36 -1.37 17.03 -10.58
C PRO A 36 -2.16 16.49 -9.38
N ARG A 37 -3.41 16.08 -9.61
CA ARG A 37 -4.23 15.48 -8.55
C ARG A 37 -3.66 14.10 -8.18
N GLU A 38 -2.53 14.13 -7.50
CA GLU A 38 -1.80 12.96 -7.03
C GLU A 38 -2.08 12.76 -5.54
N LEU A 39 -2.46 11.54 -5.17
CA LEU A 39 -2.65 11.15 -3.77
C LEU A 39 -1.32 10.79 -3.12
N CYS A 40 -0.52 10.00 -3.82
CA CYS A 40 0.81 9.59 -3.37
C CYS A 40 1.64 9.09 -4.54
N ASN A 41 2.95 8.98 -4.31
CA ASN A 41 3.88 8.30 -5.23
C ASN A 41 4.49 7.09 -4.51
N ILE A 42 4.30 5.91 -5.09
CA ILE A 42 4.84 4.65 -4.56
C ILE A 42 6.13 4.36 -5.30
N LYS A 43 7.24 4.32 -4.58
CA LYS A 43 8.54 3.90 -5.09
C LYS A 43 8.91 2.54 -4.51
N LEU A 44 9.23 1.60 -5.37
CA LEU A 44 9.69 0.27 -5.01
C LEU A 44 11.05 0.02 -5.65
N ARG A 45 12.04 -0.25 -4.84
CA ARG A 45 13.36 -0.66 -5.31
C ARG A 45 13.52 -2.16 -5.05
N TYR A 46 13.82 -2.90 -6.09
CA TYR A 46 14.02 -4.35 -6.00
C TYR A 46 15.28 -4.78 -6.75
N LYS A 47 15.73 -5.98 -6.48
CA LYS A 47 16.90 -6.59 -7.10
C LYS A 47 16.51 -8.01 -7.49
N ASP A 48 16.81 -8.39 -8.72
CA ASP A 48 16.70 -9.78 -9.13
C ASP A 48 17.72 -10.63 -8.36
N PRO A 49 17.47 -11.91 -8.08
CA PRO A 49 18.34 -12.74 -7.22
C PRO A 49 19.83 -12.69 -7.59
N ASP A 50 20.14 -12.69 -8.89
CA ASP A 50 21.51 -12.71 -9.39
C ASP A 50 22.00 -11.37 -9.95
N ALA A 51 21.22 -10.29 -9.82
CA ALA A 51 21.59 -8.99 -10.33
C ALA A 51 22.56 -8.26 -9.41
N LEU A 52 23.54 -7.55 -9.99
CA LEU A 52 24.45 -6.68 -9.22
C LEU A 52 23.81 -5.31 -8.90
N THR A 53 22.85 -4.86 -9.73
CA THR A 53 22.20 -3.57 -9.65
C THR A 53 20.74 -3.68 -9.28
N SER A 54 20.22 -2.70 -8.52
CA SER A 54 18.80 -2.61 -8.19
C SER A 54 18.01 -1.86 -9.27
N LYS A 55 16.74 -2.22 -9.43
CA LYS A 55 15.77 -1.56 -10.31
C LYS A 55 14.81 -0.72 -9.48
N LEU A 56 14.49 0.48 -9.96
CA LEU A 56 13.50 1.34 -9.34
C LEU A 56 12.20 1.29 -10.15
N PHE A 57 11.12 0.95 -9.48
CA PHE A 57 9.76 1.10 -9.98
C PHE A 57 9.11 2.29 -9.28
N SER A 58 8.46 3.16 -10.03
CA SER A 58 7.73 4.30 -9.47
C SER A 58 6.33 4.36 -10.09
N LYS A 59 5.33 4.48 -9.24
CA LYS A 59 3.93 4.60 -9.65
C LYS A 59 3.25 5.73 -8.88
N THR A 60 2.77 6.70 -9.61
CA THR A 60 1.92 7.76 -9.07
C THR A 60 0.48 7.27 -8.96
N VAL A 61 -0.14 7.52 -7.81
CA VAL A 61 -1.54 7.22 -7.54
C VAL A 61 -2.32 8.53 -7.61
N GLY A 62 -3.29 8.57 -8.49
CA GLY A 62 -4.19 9.72 -8.65
C GLY A 62 -5.29 9.76 -7.59
N THR A 63 -6.09 10.84 -7.60
CA THR A 63 -7.22 11.05 -6.68
C THR A 63 -8.51 10.37 -7.11
N ASP A 64 -8.46 9.50 -8.13
CA ASP A 64 -9.62 8.69 -8.54
C ASP A 64 -9.88 7.57 -7.51
N ILE A 65 -10.53 7.97 -6.42
CA ILE A 65 -10.84 7.08 -5.29
C ILE A 65 -12.19 6.42 -5.57
N LYS A 66 -12.19 5.09 -5.62
CA LYS A 66 -13.40 4.28 -5.76
C LYS A 66 -13.91 3.81 -4.40
N LYS A 67 -15.22 3.72 -4.26
CA LYS A 67 -15.81 3.03 -3.11
C LYS A 67 -15.43 1.54 -3.13
N ALA A 68 -15.35 0.91 -1.97
CA ALA A 68 -14.96 -0.49 -1.88
C ALA A 68 -15.79 -1.41 -2.78
N GLY A 69 -17.11 -1.21 -2.88
CA GLY A 69 -18.00 -1.98 -3.74
C GLY A 69 -17.76 -1.83 -5.25
N GLU A 70 -17.10 -0.74 -5.67
CA GLU A 70 -16.77 -0.44 -7.08
C GLU A 70 -15.39 -0.98 -7.49
N THR A 71 -14.68 -1.61 -6.55
CA THR A 71 -13.36 -2.20 -6.80
C THR A 71 -13.49 -3.64 -7.29
N THR A 72 -12.36 -4.21 -7.75
CA THR A 72 -12.34 -5.60 -8.21
C THR A 72 -12.47 -6.60 -7.06
N ASP A 73 -12.98 -7.81 -7.35
CA ASP A 73 -13.03 -8.90 -6.36
C ASP A 73 -11.65 -9.22 -5.79
N ARG A 74 -10.61 -9.17 -6.62
CA ARG A 74 -9.23 -9.39 -6.16
C ARG A 74 -8.82 -8.39 -5.10
N TYR A 75 -9.12 -7.11 -5.31
CA TYR A 75 -8.80 -6.06 -4.35
C TYR A 75 -9.58 -6.26 -3.06
N ARG A 76 -10.90 -6.46 -3.14
CA ARG A 76 -11.76 -6.66 -1.96
C ARG A 76 -11.34 -7.87 -1.15
N PHE A 77 -11.04 -8.99 -1.82
CA PHE A 77 -10.57 -10.19 -1.14
C PHE A 77 -9.22 -9.96 -0.45
N SER A 78 -8.25 -9.31 -1.12
CA SER A 78 -6.96 -8.97 -0.52
C SER A 78 -7.11 -8.03 0.68
N ALA A 79 -8.04 -7.09 0.62
CA ALA A 79 -8.36 -6.19 1.74
C ALA A 79 -8.93 -6.97 2.93
N ALA A 80 -9.81 -7.97 2.68
CA ALA A 80 -10.33 -8.85 3.72
C ALA A 80 -9.21 -9.65 4.42
N VAL A 81 -8.28 -10.23 3.65
CA VAL A 81 -7.12 -10.96 4.19
C VAL A 81 -6.24 -10.04 5.03
N ALA A 82 -5.94 -8.84 4.55
CA ALA A 82 -5.14 -7.87 5.28
C ALA A 82 -5.83 -7.43 6.58
N SER A 83 -7.14 -7.17 6.55
CA SER A 83 -7.93 -6.79 7.71
C SER A 83 -7.94 -7.91 8.76
N PHE A 84 -8.11 -9.16 8.34
CA PHE A 84 -8.02 -10.31 9.24
C PHE A 84 -6.67 -10.40 9.93
N GLY A 85 -5.58 -10.27 9.19
CA GLY A 85 -4.23 -10.25 9.75
C GLY A 85 -4.01 -9.11 10.74
N MET A 86 -4.59 -7.92 10.49
CA MET A 86 -4.53 -6.80 11.44
C MET A 86 -5.34 -7.07 12.72
N ILE A 87 -6.48 -7.74 12.62
CA ILE A 87 -7.28 -8.14 13.78
C ILE A 87 -6.53 -9.15 14.62
N LEU A 88 -6.02 -10.23 14.02
CA LEU A 88 -5.32 -11.31 14.72
C LEU A 88 -4.11 -10.81 15.52
N ARG A 89 -3.33 -9.89 14.97
CA ARG A 89 -2.17 -9.32 15.65
C ARG A 89 -2.50 -8.10 16.52
N ASN A 90 -3.78 -7.79 16.72
CA ASN A 90 -4.25 -6.62 17.46
C ASN A 90 -3.58 -5.30 17.03
N SER A 91 -3.47 -5.07 15.73
CA SER A 91 -2.81 -3.90 15.17
C SER A 91 -3.53 -2.60 15.56
N LYS A 92 -2.77 -1.58 15.94
CA LYS A 92 -3.30 -0.23 16.18
C LYS A 92 -3.88 0.42 14.90
N TYR A 93 -3.55 -0.12 13.74
CA TYR A 93 -4.00 0.36 12.42
C TYR A 93 -5.23 -0.37 11.89
N ARG A 94 -5.81 -1.32 12.65
CA ARG A 94 -7.00 -2.07 12.21
C ARG A 94 -8.25 -1.20 12.05
N GLY A 95 -8.25 0.03 12.57
CA GLY A 95 -9.43 0.89 12.60
C GLY A 95 -10.59 0.24 13.35
N THR A 96 -11.78 0.31 12.77
CA THR A 96 -13.03 -0.29 13.31
C THR A 96 -13.35 -1.65 12.70
N ALA A 97 -12.42 -2.26 11.93
CA ALA A 97 -12.66 -3.54 11.28
C ALA A 97 -12.97 -4.66 12.29
N THR A 98 -14.03 -5.40 12.01
CA THR A 98 -14.49 -6.54 12.80
C THR A 98 -14.36 -7.85 12.01
N ILE A 99 -14.46 -8.99 12.68
CA ILE A 99 -14.49 -10.30 12.03
C ILE A 99 -15.67 -10.40 11.05
N ASP A 100 -16.83 -9.84 11.41
CA ASP A 100 -18.02 -9.85 10.56
C ASP A 100 -17.83 -9.02 9.28
N ASP A 101 -17.11 -7.89 9.36
CA ASP A 101 -16.73 -7.11 8.17
C ASP A 101 -15.83 -7.90 7.24
N VAL A 102 -14.86 -8.64 7.80
CA VAL A 102 -13.95 -9.50 7.02
C VAL A 102 -14.74 -10.60 6.31
N ILE A 103 -15.65 -11.29 7.01
CA ILE A 103 -16.48 -12.35 6.43
C ILE A 103 -17.35 -11.78 5.29
N SER A 104 -17.99 -10.64 5.52
CA SER A 104 -18.84 -9.99 4.53
C SER A 104 -18.06 -9.61 3.28
N LEU A 105 -16.91 -8.96 3.46
CA LEU A 105 -16.05 -8.51 2.37
C LEU A 105 -15.46 -9.67 1.57
N ALA A 106 -14.97 -10.71 2.26
CA ALA A 106 -14.40 -11.90 1.61
C ALA A 106 -15.45 -12.70 0.86
N SER A 107 -16.64 -12.90 1.45
CA SER A 107 -17.74 -13.64 0.83
C SER A 107 -18.24 -12.95 -0.43
N GLY A 108 -18.41 -11.62 -0.40
CA GLY A 108 -18.80 -10.81 -1.56
C GLY A 108 -17.74 -10.72 -2.67
N ALA A 109 -16.52 -11.16 -2.40
CA ALA A 109 -15.38 -11.12 -3.32
C ALA A 109 -14.78 -12.49 -3.63
N ARG A 110 -15.48 -13.58 -3.29
CA ARG A 110 -14.98 -14.95 -3.50
C ARG A 110 -14.73 -15.26 -4.97
N GLY A 111 -15.62 -14.81 -5.87
CA GLY A 111 -15.53 -15.13 -7.29
C GLY A 111 -15.69 -16.63 -7.56
N THR A 112 -15.11 -17.12 -8.66
CA THR A 112 -15.21 -18.53 -9.11
C THR A 112 -14.46 -19.52 -8.22
N ASP A 113 -13.33 -19.10 -7.63
CA ASP A 113 -12.51 -19.86 -6.66
C ASP A 113 -12.32 -21.36 -7.01
N PRO A 114 -11.72 -21.71 -8.16
CA PRO A 114 -11.68 -23.08 -8.65
C PRO A 114 -10.95 -24.04 -7.71
N ASP A 115 -9.95 -23.56 -6.98
CA ASP A 115 -9.16 -24.36 -6.04
C ASP A 115 -9.72 -24.33 -4.61
N GLY A 116 -10.75 -23.53 -4.34
CA GLY A 116 -11.42 -23.46 -3.05
C GLY A 116 -10.67 -22.71 -1.94
N TYR A 117 -9.50 -22.10 -2.21
CA TYR A 117 -8.70 -21.41 -1.21
C TYR A 117 -9.42 -20.23 -0.57
N ARG A 118 -10.21 -19.49 -1.35
CA ARG A 118 -10.98 -18.36 -0.81
C ARG A 118 -12.12 -18.83 0.08
N ALA A 119 -12.80 -19.92 -0.31
CA ALA A 119 -13.84 -20.53 0.51
C ALA A 119 -13.26 -21.07 1.83
N GLU A 120 -12.05 -21.66 1.78
CA GLU A 120 -11.37 -22.13 2.97
C GLU A 120 -10.98 -20.98 3.90
N PHE A 121 -10.44 -19.90 3.36
CA PHE A 121 -10.15 -18.69 4.13
C PHE A 121 -11.40 -18.18 4.85
N ILE A 122 -12.54 -18.07 4.16
CA ILE A 122 -13.80 -17.62 4.77
C ILE A 122 -14.20 -18.52 5.93
N ARG A 123 -14.11 -19.85 5.76
CA ARG A 123 -14.40 -20.83 6.83
C ARG A 123 -13.47 -20.66 8.03
N LEU A 124 -12.20 -20.42 7.77
CA LEU A 124 -11.18 -20.17 8.82
C LEU A 124 -11.52 -18.91 9.62
N VAL A 125 -11.89 -17.83 8.93
CA VAL A 125 -12.31 -16.57 9.60
C VAL A 125 -13.57 -16.78 10.41
N GLN A 126 -14.56 -17.54 9.89
CA GLN A 126 -15.79 -17.89 10.62
C GLN A 126 -15.50 -18.70 11.87
N ALA A 127 -14.55 -19.63 11.82
CA ALA A 127 -14.14 -20.44 12.96
C ALA A 127 -13.37 -19.68 14.04
N SER A 128 -12.84 -18.49 13.71
CA SER A 128 -12.11 -17.62 14.64
C SER A 128 -12.99 -16.64 15.41
N LYS A 129 -14.32 -16.67 15.15
CA LYS A 129 -15.29 -15.80 15.82
C LYS A 129 -15.63 -16.31 17.20
#